data_f3e724b11f868619e0681454fbe63e64
#
_entry.id   f3e724b11f868619e0681454fbe63e64
#
_cell.length_a   1.000
_cell.length_b   1.000
_cell.length_c   1.000
_cell.angle_alpha   90.00
_cell.angle_beta   90.00
_cell.angle_gamma   90.00
#
_symmetry.space_group_name_H-M   'P 1'
#
loop_
_entity.id
_entity.type
_entity.pdbx_description
1 polymer ?
#
loop_
_entity_poly.entity_id
_entity_poly.type
_entity_poly.pdbx_seq_one_letter_code
_entity_poly.pdbx_strand_id
1 'polypeptide(L)'
;MYDTLFLDRDGVINVKLEGRYVTNFSEFVFIKDSDTAIRKLHKIFKRILVVTNQQGIGKGIMTENDLNILHQKMQRTLDPEINLIDKIYFCPCLEEKKCNCRKPKTGMLENAKIDFPDINIQQSFLVGDSNSDIIAGKNFGLNTIKVDENFTLNNWLKTIL
;
A
#
# COMPACT_ATOMS: atom_id res chain seq x y z
N MET A 1 12.11 -16.90 3.70
CA MET A 1 11.04 -15.96 4.04
C MET A 1 11.59 -14.54 3.88
N TYR A 2 10.91 -13.69 3.14
CA TYR A 2 11.26 -12.27 3.01
C TYR A 2 10.84 -11.51 4.28
N ASP A 3 11.39 -10.31 4.50
CA ASP A 3 11.06 -9.53 5.70
C ASP A 3 9.73 -8.77 5.55
N THR A 4 9.75 -7.56 5.07
CA THR A 4 8.54 -6.71 5.01
C THR A 4 8.17 -6.36 3.57
N LEU A 5 6.90 -6.50 3.26
CA LEU A 5 6.31 -6.06 2.01
C LEU A 5 5.51 -4.78 2.24
N PHE A 6 5.94 -3.69 1.62
CA PHE A 6 5.18 -2.45 1.55
C PHE A 6 4.39 -2.42 0.25
N LEU A 7 3.10 -2.17 0.34
CA LEU A 7 2.21 -2.04 -0.81
C LEU A 7 1.61 -0.65 -0.87
N ASP A 8 1.62 -0.01 -2.04
CA ASP A 8 0.65 1.03 -2.31
C ASP A 8 -0.74 0.41 -2.44
N ARG A 9 -1.80 1.20 -2.27
CA ARG A 9 -3.16 0.68 -2.36
C ARG A 9 -3.73 0.86 -3.76
N ASP A 10 -4.01 2.11 -4.16
CA ASP A 10 -4.61 2.43 -5.47
C ASP A 10 -3.63 2.13 -6.60
N GLY A 11 -4.02 1.30 -7.54
CA GLY A 11 -3.18 0.84 -8.65
C GLY A 11 -2.36 -0.42 -8.35
N VAL A 12 -2.39 -0.93 -7.11
CA VAL A 12 -1.69 -2.15 -6.69
C VAL A 12 -2.68 -3.17 -6.12
N ILE A 13 -3.42 -2.79 -5.09
CA ILE A 13 -4.44 -3.65 -4.45
C ILE A 13 -5.78 -3.48 -5.16
N ASN A 14 -6.22 -2.25 -5.32
CA ASN A 14 -7.48 -1.89 -5.95
C ASN A 14 -7.28 -1.05 -7.21
N VAL A 15 -8.28 -1.11 -8.08
CA VAL A 15 -8.32 -0.29 -9.29
C VAL A 15 -8.33 1.18 -8.92
N LYS A 16 -7.39 1.92 -9.47
CA LYS A 16 -7.30 3.37 -9.31
C LYS A 16 -8.38 4.05 -10.16
N LEU A 17 -9.14 4.97 -9.55
CA LEU A 17 -10.13 5.75 -10.27
C LEU A 17 -9.48 6.98 -10.92
N GLU A 18 -9.72 7.17 -12.22
CA GLU A 18 -9.22 8.32 -12.95
C GLU A 18 -9.96 9.61 -12.53
N GLY A 19 -9.18 10.63 -12.14
CA GLY A 19 -9.71 11.95 -11.79
C GLY A 19 -10.54 12.03 -10.52
N ARG A 20 -10.62 10.97 -9.74
CA ARG A 20 -11.36 10.94 -8.47
C ARG A 20 -10.76 9.92 -7.49
N TYR A 21 -11.33 9.86 -6.28
CA TYR A 21 -10.86 9.02 -5.19
C TYR A 21 -11.88 7.93 -4.86
N VAL A 22 -11.39 6.78 -4.42
CA VAL A 22 -12.23 5.76 -3.79
C VAL A 22 -12.57 6.25 -2.38
N THR A 23 -13.82 6.60 -2.14
CA THR A 23 -14.28 7.20 -0.87
C THR A 23 -15.04 6.24 0.02
N ASN A 24 -15.53 5.14 -0.54
CA ASN A 24 -16.25 4.09 0.20
C ASN A 24 -16.02 2.72 -0.45
N PHE A 25 -16.38 1.66 0.25
CA PHE A 25 -16.11 0.30 -0.20
C PHE A 25 -16.93 -0.13 -1.43
N SER A 26 -18.07 0.51 -1.72
CA SER A 26 -18.84 0.22 -2.94
C SER A 26 -18.08 0.61 -4.21
N GLU A 27 -17.14 1.55 -4.12
CA GLU A 27 -16.26 1.98 -5.21
C GLU A 27 -14.93 1.20 -5.25
N PHE A 28 -14.66 0.38 -4.24
CA PHE A 28 -13.41 -0.37 -4.10
C PHE A 28 -13.50 -1.67 -4.91
N VAL A 29 -12.70 -1.78 -5.95
CA VAL A 29 -12.62 -2.97 -6.79
C VAL A 29 -11.20 -3.50 -6.73
N PHE A 30 -11.01 -4.73 -6.25
CA PHE A 30 -9.71 -5.37 -6.29
C PHE A 30 -9.21 -5.50 -7.74
N ILE A 31 -7.94 -5.20 -7.97
CA ILE A 31 -7.29 -5.57 -9.24
C ILE A 31 -7.35 -7.09 -9.34
N LYS A 32 -7.56 -7.58 -10.56
CA LYS A 32 -7.69 -9.03 -10.81
C LYS A 32 -6.60 -9.82 -10.10
N ASP A 33 -7.00 -10.76 -9.27
CA ASP A 33 -6.15 -11.67 -8.49
C ASP A 33 -5.26 -10.98 -7.42
N SER A 34 -5.43 -9.69 -7.16
CA SER A 34 -4.64 -9.00 -6.12
C SER A 34 -4.93 -9.52 -4.72
N ASP A 35 -6.19 -9.83 -4.43
CA ASP A 35 -6.62 -10.45 -3.17
C ASP A 35 -5.97 -11.82 -2.96
N THR A 36 -5.98 -12.66 -4.00
CA THR A 36 -5.32 -13.98 -3.98
C THR A 36 -3.81 -13.83 -3.83
N ALA A 37 -3.22 -12.84 -4.50
CA ALA A 37 -1.79 -12.54 -4.37
C ALA A 37 -1.43 -12.16 -2.92
N ILE A 38 -2.21 -11.28 -2.28
CA ILE A 38 -1.96 -10.87 -0.89
C ILE A 38 -2.03 -12.07 0.07
N ARG A 39 -3.02 -12.96 -0.09
CA ARG A 39 -3.13 -14.19 0.72
C ARG A 39 -1.89 -15.08 0.61
N LYS A 40 -1.30 -15.17 -0.59
CA LYS A 40 -0.06 -15.95 -0.81
C LYS A 40 1.17 -15.20 -0.28
N LEU A 41 1.26 -13.90 -0.52
CA LEU A 41 2.35 -13.05 -0.05
C LEU A 41 2.44 -13.04 1.48
N HIS A 42 1.29 -13.06 2.18
CA HIS A 42 1.24 -13.16 3.63
C HIS A 42 1.96 -14.44 4.18
N LYS A 43 2.05 -15.48 3.37
CA LYS A 43 2.72 -16.73 3.76
C LYS A 43 4.24 -16.71 3.53
N ILE A 44 4.74 -15.80 2.71
CA ILE A 44 6.15 -15.73 2.32
C ILE A 44 6.87 -14.48 2.82
N PHE A 45 6.12 -13.48 3.26
CA PHE A 45 6.64 -12.30 3.95
C PHE A 45 6.34 -12.39 5.44
N LYS A 46 7.28 -11.94 6.25
CA LYS A 46 7.11 -11.83 7.70
C LYS A 46 6.01 -10.82 8.05
N ARG A 47 5.85 -9.79 7.21
CA ARG A 47 4.94 -8.67 7.46
C ARG A 47 4.49 -8.01 6.15
N ILE A 48 3.22 -7.62 6.08
CA ILE A 48 2.69 -6.79 4.98
C ILE A 48 2.19 -5.47 5.56
N LEU A 49 2.67 -4.37 5.01
CA LEU A 49 2.27 -3.00 5.36
C LEU A 49 1.77 -2.26 4.12
N VAL A 50 0.79 -1.40 4.30
CA VAL A 50 0.32 -0.51 3.23
C VAL A 50 0.82 0.91 3.50
N VAL A 51 1.30 1.59 2.46
CA VAL A 51 1.72 2.99 2.48
C VAL A 51 1.04 3.72 1.32
N THR A 52 0.05 4.54 1.61
CA THR A 52 -0.84 5.10 0.58
C THR A 52 -1.04 6.61 0.73
N ASN A 53 -0.88 7.36 -0.37
CA ASN A 53 -1.29 8.76 -0.43
C ASN A 53 -2.81 8.83 -0.58
N GLN A 54 -3.48 9.59 0.30
CA GLN A 54 -4.94 9.74 0.33
C GLN A 54 -5.32 11.23 0.49
N GLN A 55 -4.94 12.06 -0.48
CA GLN A 55 -5.21 13.50 -0.41
C GLN A 55 -6.70 13.88 -0.50
N GLY A 56 -7.57 12.93 -0.82
CA GLY A 56 -9.02 13.13 -0.73
C GLY A 56 -9.47 13.58 0.66
N ILE A 57 -8.77 13.16 1.71
CA ILE A 57 -8.99 13.63 3.07
C ILE A 57 -8.61 15.11 3.20
N GLY A 58 -7.43 15.49 2.72
CA GLY A 58 -6.98 16.89 2.72
C GLY A 58 -7.84 17.82 1.88
N LYS A 59 -8.48 17.30 0.83
CA LYS A 59 -9.44 18.02 -0.01
C LYS A 59 -10.85 18.08 0.58
N GLY A 60 -11.11 17.44 1.71
CA GLY A 60 -12.43 17.39 2.32
C GLY A 60 -13.46 16.50 1.58
N ILE A 61 -12.99 15.64 0.67
CA ILE A 61 -13.86 14.74 -0.14
C ILE A 61 -14.28 13.53 0.69
N MET A 62 -13.43 13.11 1.62
CA MET A 62 -13.70 12.02 2.57
C MET A 62 -13.04 12.33 3.91
N THR A 63 -13.50 11.66 4.96
CA THR A 63 -12.91 11.77 6.29
C THR A 63 -11.92 10.63 6.56
N GLU A 64 -11.09 10.79 7.58
CA GLU A 64 -10.22 9.72 8.07
C GLU A 64 -11.05 8.51 8.53
N ASN A 65 -12.20 8.76 9.14
CA ASN A 65 -13.12 7.69 9.56
C ASN A 65 -13.66 6.90 8.36
N ASP A 66 -14.01 7.59 7.27
CA ASP A 66 -14.43 6.93 6.02
C ASP A 66 -13.32 6.00 5.50
N LEU A 67 -12.08 6.46 5.53
CA LEU A 67 -10.92 5.67 5.10
C LEU A 67 -10.72 4.44 6.00
N ASN A 68 -10.86 4.60 7.31
CA ASN A 68 -10.72 3.50 8.27
C ASN A 68 -11.80 2.43 8.05
N ILE A 69 -13.03 2.83 7.81
CA ILE A 69 -14.14 1.91 7.49
C ILE A 69 -13.86 1.15 6.18
N LEU A 70 -13.40 1.85 5.16
CA LEU A 70 -13.03 1.26 3.88
C LEU A 70 -11.91 0.20 4.07
N HIS A 71 -10.88 0.54 4.81
CA HIS A 71 -9.76 -0.37 5.07
C HIS A 71 -10.16 -1.59 5.92
N GLN A 72 -11.07 -1.43 6.89
CA GLN A 72 -11.62 -2.56 7.64
C GLN A 72 -12.36 -3.53 6.73
N LYS A 73 -13.20 -3.03 5.82
CA LYS A 73 -13.93 -3.85 4.85
C LYS A 73 -12.98 -4.55 3.86
N MET A 74 -11.93 -3.86 3.42
CA MET A 74 -10.87 -4.46 2.61
C MET A 74 -10.22 -5.65 3.35
N GLN A 75 -9.83 -5.46 4.61
CA GLN A 75 -9.24 -6.51 5.44
C GLN A 75 -10.16 -7.72 5.60
N ARG A 76 -11.46 -7.49 5.86
CA ARG A 76 -12.45 -8.57 6.04
C ARG A 76 -12.75 -9.31 4.73
N THR A 77 -12.57 -8.66 3.59
CA THR A 77 -12.67 -9.31 2.27
C THR A 77 -11.43 -10.15 1.97
N LEU A 78 -10.24 -9.69 2.41
CA LEU A 78 -9.00 -10.46 2.28
C LEU A 78 -9.02 -11.71 3.15
N ASP A 79 -9.45 -11.57 4.40
CA ASP A 79 -9.67 -12.67 5.34
C ASP A 79 -10.73 -12.26 6.37
N PRO A 80 -11.75 -13.11 6.63
CA PRO A 80 -12.84 -12.77 7.55
C PRO A 80 -12.41 -12.77 9.04
N GLU A 81 -11.32 -13.43 9.39
CA GLU A 81 -10.94 -13.67 10.78
C GLU A 81 -9.70 -12.90 11.21
N ILE A 82 -8.69 -12.80 10.34
CA ILE A 82 -7.42 -12.16 10.66
C ILE A 82 -7.09 -11.01 9.71
N ASN A 83 -6.23 -10.11 10.15
CA ASN A 83 -5.67 -9.08 9.29
C ASN A 83 -4.45 -9.63 8.55
N LEU A 84 -4.53 -9.72 7.21
CA LEU A 84 -3.39 -10.12 6.38
C LEU A 84 -2.41 -8.97 6.17
N ILE A 85 -2.90 -7.73 6.31
CA ILE A 85 -2.09 -6.52 6.30
C ILE A 85 -1.93 -6.07 7.75
N ASP A 86 -0.70 -6.05 8.24
CA ASP A 86 -0.40 -5.81 9.66
C ASP A 86 -0.68 -4.36 10.07
N LYS A 87 -0.41 -3.39 9.18
CA LYS A 87 -0.72 -1.98 9.42
C LYS A 87 -0.84 -1.21 8.11
N ILE A 88 -1.68 -0.19 8.14
CA ILE A 88 -1.90 0.71 7.00
C ILE A 88 -1.49 2.12 7.40
N TYR A 89 -0.55 2.68 6.67
CA TYR A 89 -0.11 4.08 6.78
C TYR A 89 -0.70 4.86 5.62
N PHE A 90 -1.30 6.01 5.93
CA PHE A 90 -1.83 6.90 4.90
C PHE A 90 -1.33 8.32 5.11
N CYS A 91 -1.23 9.06 4.02
CA CYS A 91 -0.92 10.48 4.05
C CYS A 91 -2.10 11.27 3.52
N PRO A 92 -2.75 12.13 4.33
CA PRO A 92 -3.89 12.93 3.90
C PRO A 92 -3.48 14.23 3.21
N CYS A 93 -2.20 14.54 3.18
CA CYS A 93 -1.71 15.84 2.73
C CYS A 93 -1.97 16.10 1.27
N LEU A 94 -2.33 17.35 0.97
CA LEU A 94 -2.38 17.86 -0.40
C LEU A 94 -0.96 17.87 -1.01
N GLU A 95 -0.88 17.75 -2.31
CA GLU A 95 0.38 17.71 -3.05
C GLU A 95 1.24 18.98 -2.79
N GLU A 96 0.60 20.15 -2.70
CA GLU A 96 1.27 21.42 -2.42
C GLU A 96 1.68 21.62 -0.95
N LYS A 97 1.26 20.76 -0.02
CA LYS A 97 1.61 20.88 1.40
C LYS A 97 3.01 20.34 1.67
N LYS A 98 3.74 21.04 2.58
CA LYS A 98 5.04 20.61 3.06
C LYS A 98 4.91 19.61 4.21
N CYS A 99 4.39 18.42 3.95
CA CYS A 99 4.39 17.33 4.92
C CYS A 99 5.48 16.29 4.57
N ASN A 100 5.82 15.44 5.54
CA ASN A 100 6.85 14.42 5.36
C ASN A 100 6.29 13.06 4.92
N CYS A 101 4.96 12.89 4.97
CA CYS A 101 4.34 11.59 4.73
C CYS A 101 4.00 11.31 3.27
N ARG A 102 3.77 12.36 2.45
CA ARG A 102 3.37 12.14 1.05
C ARG A 102 4.53 11.61 0.21
N LYS A 103 4.36 10.41 -0.37
CA LYS A 103 5.31 9.89 -1.36
C LYS A 103 5.47 10.89 -2.53
N PRO A 104 6.67 11.17 -2.99
CA PRO A 104 7.92 10.41 -2.87
C PRO A 104 8.71 10.61 -1.56
N LYS A 105 8.20 11.36 -0.59
CA LYS A 105 8.83 11.45 0.72
C LYS A 105 8.68 10.16 1.50
N THR A 106 9.55 9.93 2.47
CA THR A 106 9.71 8.66 3.17
C THR A 106 9.03 8.59 4.54
N GLY A 107 8.26 9.61 4.91
CA GLY A 107 7.69 9.71 6.27
C GLY A 107 6.87 8.50 6.70
N MET A 108 6.05 7.92 5.82
CA MET A 108 5.29 6.71 6.16
C MET A 108 6.21 5.50 6.35
N LEU A 109 7.27 5.36 5.57
CA LEU A 109 8.26 4.29 5.70
C LEU A 109 9.07 4.45 6.99
N GLU A 110 9.41 5.68 7.35
CA GLU A 110 10.09 6.00 8.61
C GLU A 110 9.21 5.65 9.81
N ASN A 111 7.92 6.00 9.77
CA ASN A 111 6.97 5.62 10.81
C ASN A 111 6.84 4.09 10.95
N ALA A 112 6.83 3.38 9.83
CA ALA A 112 6.82 1.92 9.85
C ALA A 112 8.07 1.36 10.52
N LYS A 113 9.23 1.92 10.27
CA LYS A 113 10.50 1.51 10.92
C LYS A 113 10.52 1.80 12.42
N ILE A 114 9.84 2.88 12.86
CA ILE A 114 9.67 3.19 14.28
C ILE A 114 8.74 2.15 14.94
N ASP A 115 7.60 1.85 14.32
CA ASP A 115 6.63 0.88 14.83
C ASP A 115 7.17 -0.56 14.83
N PHE A 116 7.99 -0.89 13.82
CA PHE A 116 8.60 -2.20 13.62
C PHE A 116 10.12 -2.08 13.47
N PRO A 117 10.86 -1.87 14.57
CA PRO A 117 12.32 -1.63 14.51
C PRO A 117 13.12 -2.80 13.92
N ASP A 118 12.54 -3.98 13.91
CA ASP A 118 13.14 -5.21 13.41
C ASP A 118 13.06 -5.36 11.88
N ILE A 119 12.44 -4.43 11.15
CA ILE A 119 12.39 -4.46 9.68
C ILE A 119 13.81 -4.52 9.10
N ASN A 120 14.07 -5.57 8.34
CA ASN A 120 15.29 -5.67 7.53
C ASN A 120 15.05 -5.04 6.16
N ILE A 121 15.55 -3.82 5.99
CA ILE A 121 15.32 -3.01 4.78
C ILE A 121 15.83 -3.73 3.52
N GLN A 122 16.99 -4.40 3.60
CA GLN A 122 17.58 -5.08 2.45
C GLN A 122 16.81 -6.31 1.98
N GLN A 123 16.01 -6.91 2.87
CA GLN A 123 15.14 -8.05 2.57
C GLN A 123 13.68 -7.64 2.39
N SER A 124 13.43 -6.34 2.33
CA SER A 124 12.08 -5.77 2.20
C SER A 124 11.86 -5.18 0.82
N PHE A 125 10.59 -5.11 0.42
CA PHE A 125 10.16 -4.65 -0.89
C PHE A 125 9.10 -3.58 -0.76
N LEU A 126 9.06 -2.66 -1.73
CA LEU A 126 7.94 -1.75 -1.95
C LEU A 126 7.41 -1.98 -3.37
N VAL A 127 6.12 -2.28 -3.46
CA VAL A 127 5.41 -2.44 -4.72
C VAL A 127 4.46 -1.25 -4.91
N GLY A 128 4.63 -0.53 -6.01
CA GLY A 128 3.83 0.64 -6.34
C GLY A 128 3.61 0.78 -7.84
N ASP A 129 2.61 1.59 -8.22
CA ASP A 129 2.27 1.84 -9.62
C ASP A 129 2.83 3.16 -10.15
N SER A 130 3.31 4.04 -9.26
CA SER A 130 3.77 5.39 -9.63
C SER A 130 5.27 5.58 -9.40
N ASN A 131 5.84 6.59 -10.08
CA ASN A 131 7.23 6.98 -9.85
C ASN A 131 7.46 7.45 -8.41
N SER A 132 6.47 8.07 -7.78
CA SER A 132 6.58 8.51 -6.38
C SER A 132 6.78 7.34 -5.41
N ASP A 133 6.15 6.19 -5.65
CA ASP A 133 6.37 4.96 -4.89
C ASP A 133 7.82 4.48 -5.02
N ILE A 134 8.29 4.41 -6.26
CA ILE A 134 9.63 3.89 -6.57
C ILE A 134 10.71 4.80 -5.99
N ILE A 135 10.55 6.11 -6.10
CA ILE A 135 11.49 7.09 -5.53
C ILE A 135 11.51 6.96 -4.00
N ALA A 136 10.34 6.92 -3.35
CA ALA A 136 10.26 6.74 -1.89
C ALA A 136 10.96 5.45 -1.44
N GLY A 137 10.68 4.34 -2.10
CA GLY A 137 11.28 3.05 -1.79
C GLY A 137 12.80 3.06 -1.94
N LYS A 138 13.31 3.58 -3.06
CA LYS A 138 14.76 3.70 -3.32
C LYS A 138 15.44 4.60 -2.30
N ASN A 139 14.85 5.76 -1.98
CA ASN A 139 15.43 6.68 -1.00
C ASN A 139 15.47 6.07 0.40
N PHE A 140 14.56 5.17 0.71
CA PHE A 140 14.55 4.44 2.00
C PHE A 140 15.47 3.20 1.99
N GLY A 141 15.92 2.75 0.82
CA GLY A 141 16.81 1.60 0.66
C GLY A 141 16.12 0.26 0.39
N LEU A 142 14.83 0.30 0.07
CA LEU A 142 14.03 -0.89 -0.24
C LEU A 142 14.28 -1.40 -1.66
N ASN A 143 14.05 -2.69 -1.87
CA ASN A 143 13.86 -3.23 -3.21
C ASN A 143 12.52 -2.71 -3.74
N THR A 144 12.50 -2.19 -4.96
CA THR A 144 11.29 -1.58 -5.52
C THR A 144 10.80 -2.32 -6.74
N ILE A 145 9.48 -2.51 -6.81
CA ILE A 145 8.80 -3.16 -7.93
C ILE A 145 7.72 -2.20 -8.45
N LYS A 146 7.84 -1.83 -9.71
CA LYS A 146 6.81 -1.05 -10.37
C LYS A 146 5.83 -1.97 -11.07
N VAL A 147 4.54 -1.79 -10.77
CA VAL A 147 3.43 -2.54 -11.39
C VAL A 147 2.60 -1.61 -12.27
N ASP A 148 1.86 -2.21 -13.19
CA ASP A 148 0.92 -1.54 -14.07
C ASP A 148 -0.19 -2.53 -14.49
N GLU A 149 -1.03 -2.14 -15.45
CA GLU A 149 -2.12 -2.98 -15.94
C GLU A 149 -1.65 -4.29 -16.63
N ASN A 150 -0.42 -4.32 -17.15
CA ASN A 150 0.17 -5.47 -17.82
C ASN A 150 1.07 -6.32 -16.91
N PHE A 151 1.53 -5.75 -15.81
CA PHE A 151 2.36 -6.42 -14.82
C PHE A 151 1.87 -6.08 -13.41
N THR A 152 0.91 -6.86 -12.94
CA THR A 152 0.22 -6.65 -11.67
C THR A 152 0.98 -7.25 -10.48
N LEU A 153 0.48 -6.98 -9.26
CA LEU A 153 0.99 -7.63 -8.04
C LEU A 153 1.02 -9.16 -8.18
N ASN A 154 -0.02 -9.76 -8.79
CA ASN A 154 -0.08 -11.20 -9.00
C ASN A 154 0.96 -11.69 -10.02
N ASN A 155 1.28 -10.88 -11.05
CA ASN A 155 2.35 -11.21 -11.98
C ASN A 155 3.71 -11.21 -11.28
N TRP A 156 3.98 -10.19 -10.46
CA TRP A 156 5.21 -10.14 -9.68
C TRP A 156 5.32 -11.32 -8.71
N LEU A 157 4.26 -11.64 -7.99
CA LEU A 157 4.25 -12.80 -7.08
C LEU A 157 4.75 -14.08 -7.79
N LYS A 158 4.33 -14.32 -9.03
CA LYS A 158 4.75 -15.49 -9.80
C LYS A 158 6.25 -15.53 -10.09
N THR A 159 6.93 -14.39 -10.03
CA THR A 159 8.39 -14.33 -10.27
C THR A 159 9.21 -14.67 -9.03
N ILE A 160 8.61 -14.65 -7.86
CA ILE A 160 9.30 -14.88 -6.57
C ILE A 160 8.85 -16.16 -5.84
N LEU A 161 7.93 -16.91 -6.44
CA LEU A 161 7.49 -18.22 -5.91
C LEU A 161 8.46 -19.34 -6.28
#